data_d724c43d82704e38352630bd6c3403f7
#
_entry.id   d724c43d82704e38352630bd6c3403f7
#
_cell.length_a   1.000
_cell.length_b   1.000
_cell.length_c   1.000
_cell.angle_alpha   90.00
_cell.angle_beta   90.00
_cell.angle_gamma   90.00
#
_symmetry.space_group_name_H-M   'P 1'
#
loop_
_entity.id
_entity.type
_entity.pdbx_description
1 polymer ?
#
loop_
_entity_poly.entity_id
_entity_poly.type
_entity_poly.pdbx_seq_one_letter_code
_entity_poly.pdbx_strand_id
1 'polypeptide(L)'
;QGVRAGDCIYEDVDGNDVIDENDKQFVGSANPKFTGGFNNTFKYKGFDLSMFFTFSSDNKLYELWTGGLRMGNGTWPILKSSAESRWTGPGSTNKNPRAIYGYTWNSTKFVNTRMLHDASYIRCRTASIGYTLPKSWINRLHIDNLRIYFQADNLFVLTKWPYLDPEVNVSLSATNMGYDYLYPSQPRTFT
;
A
#
# COMPACT_ATOMS: atom_id res chain seq x y z
N GLN A 1 22.79 19.33 17.53
CA GLN A 1 21.69 20.31 17.51
C GLN A 1 20.54 19.71 18.29
N GLY A 2 20.07 20.40 19.34
CA GLY A 2 18.93 19.93 20.14
C GLY A 2 17.60 20.00 19.38
N VAL A 3 16.66 19.17 19.80
CA VAL A 3 15.26 19.17 19.31
C VAL A 3 14.61 20.53 19.60
N ARG A 4 13.86 21.05 18.65
CA ARG A 4 13.20 22.37 18.73
C ARG A 4 11.72 22.25 18.40
N ALA A 5 10.96 23.28 18.69
CA ALA A 5 9.54 23.34 18.32
C ALA A 5 9.35 23.04 16.81
N GLY A 6 8.42 22.15 16.52
CA GLY A 6 8.14 21.66 15.17
C GLY A 6 8.97 20.44 14.73
N ASP A 7 9.89 19.95 15.55
CA ASP A 7 10.59 18.69 15.30
C ASP A 7 9.80 17.48 15.79
N CYS A 8 10.12 16.31 15.24
CA CYS A 8 9.60 15.04 15.76
C CYS A 8 10.13 14.80 17.17
N ILE A 9 9.27 14.31 18.03
CA ILE A 9 9.63 13.83 19.36
C ILE A 9 9.67 12.30 19.27
N TYR A 10 10.78 11.70 19.63
CA TYR A 10 10.94 10.26 19.80
C TYR A 10 10.77 9.90 21.26
N GLU A 11 10.28 8.71 21.52
CA GLU A 11 10.10 8.19 22.88
C GLU A 11 11.43 7.63 23.37
N ASP A 12 11.88 8.10 24.53
CA ASP A 12 13.01 7.55 25.28
C ASP A 12 12.43 6.43 26.15
N VAL A 13 12.67 5.19 25.73
CA VAL A 13 12.05 3.99 26.32
C VAL A 13 12.80 3.53 27.56
N ASP A 14 14.10 3.68 27.57
CA ASP A 14 14.94 3.27 28.70
C ASP A 14 15.20 4.41 29.72
N GLY A 15 14.77 5.63 29.42
CA GLY A 15 14.83 6.79 30.31
C GLY A 15 16.24 7.34 30.55
N ASN A 16 17.13 7.17 29.55
CA ASN A 16 18.51 7.61 29.65
C ASN A 16 18.80 9.01 29.07
N ASP A 17 17.75 9.73 28.62
CA ASP A 17 17.81 11.03 27.94
C ASP A 17 18.56 11.04 26.60
N VAL A 18 18.80 9.86 26.01
CA VAL A 18 19.51 9.71 24.71
C VAL A 18 18.67 8.82 23.81
N ILE A 19 18.24 9.33 22.66
CA ILE A 19 17.52 8.51 21.67
C ILE A 19 18.52 7.68 20.86
N ASP A 20 18.51 6.35 21.05
CA ASP A 20 19.42 5.41 20.40
C ASP A 20 18.74 4.07 20.03
N GLU A 21 19.55 3.03 19.83
CA GLU A 21 19.08 1.69 19.43
C GLU A 21 18.27 0.97 20.54
N ASN A 22 18.46 1.36 21.83
CA ASN A 22 17.77 0.77 22.96
C ASN A 22 16.30 1.24 23.05
N ASP A 23 15.98 2.36 22.38
CA ASP A 23 14.61 2.91 22.30
C ASP A 23 13.75 2.22 21.24
N LYS A 24 14.30 1.26 20.50
CA LYS A 24 13.55 0.54 19.48
C LYS A 24 12.56 -0.44 20.10
N GLN A 25 11.31 -0.29 19.71
CA GLN A 25 10.22 -1.16 20.12
C GLN A 25 9.73 -2.03 18.97
N PHE A 26 9.20 -3.21 19.29
CA PHE A 26 8.49 -4.04 18.33
C PHE A 26 7.09 -3.47 18.07
N VAL A 27 6.85 -2.99 16.86
CA VAL A 27 5.60 -2.31 16.48
C VAL A 27 4.76 -3.06 15.43
N GLY A 28 5.12 -4.30 15.16
CA GLY A 28 4.43 -5.17 14.21
C GLY A 28 5.38 -5.91 13.28
N SER A 29 4.81 -6.67 12.35
CA SER A 29 5.55 -7.51 11.41
C SER A 29 5.26 -7.13 9.97
N ALA A 30 6.26 -7.23 9.10
CA ALA A 30 6.07 -7.19 7.65
C ALA A 30 5.40 -8.48 7.13
N ASN A 31 5.60 -9.60 7.84
CA ASN A 31 4.95 -10.84 7.51
C ASN A 31 3.48 -10.80 7.96
N PRO A 32 2.54 -11.10 7.06
CA PRO A 32 1.13 -11.17 7.42
C PRO A 32 0.83 -12.33 8.35
N LYS A 33 -0.13 -12.16 9.24
CA LYS A 33 -0.64 -13.27 10.06
C LYS A 33 -1.52 -14.21 9.25
N PHE A 34 -2.27 -13.66 8.29
CA PHE A 34 -3.17 -14.45 7.45
C PHE A 34 -3.03 -14.00 5.99
N THR A 35 -2.89 -14.98 5.11
CA THR A 35 -2.99 -14.79 3.66
C THR A 35 -3.90 -15.86 3.09
N GLY A 36 -4.57 -15.54 2.01
CA GLY A 36 -5.41 -16.51 1.33
C GLY A 36 -6.02 -15.96 0.06
N GLY A 37 -6.81 -16.83 -0.55
CA GLY A 37 -7.60 -16.49 -1.71
C GLY A 37 -8.85 -17.32 -1.78
N PHE A 38 -9.86 -16.80 -2.44
CA PHE A 38 -11.10 -17.52 -2.72
C PHE A 38 -11.60 -17.20 -4.11
N ASN A 39 -12.14 -18.23 -4.75
CA ASN A 39 -12.74 -18.12 -6.06
C ASN A 39 -14.24 -18.41 -5.98
N ASN A 40 -15.04 -17.53 -6.56
CA ASN A 40 -16.48 -17.69 -6.69
C ASN A 40 -16.84 -17.82 -8.15
N THR A 41 -17.65 -18.84 -8.47
CA THR A 41 -18.17 -19.03 -9.81
C THR A 41 -19.68 -19.26 -9.74
N PHE A 42 -20.43 -18.44 -10.47
CA PHE A 42 -21.87 -18.49 -10.58
C PHE A 42 -22.25 -18.77 -12.03
N LYS A 43 -23.18 -19.70 -12.24
CA LYS A 43 -23.70 -20.02 -13.58
C LYS A 43 -25.23 -20.01 -13.56
N TYR A 44 -25.82 -19.30 -14.50
CA TYR A 44 -27.27 -19.25 -14.63
C TYR A 44 -27.70 -18.96 -16.07
N LYS A 45 -28.48 -19.87 -16.66
CA LYS A 45 -29.11 -19.68 -18.00
C LYS A 45 -28.15 -19.15 -19.08
N GLY A 46 -26.96 -19.74 -19.19
CA GLY A 46 -25.95 -19.35 -20.16
C GLY A 46 -25.01 -18.22 -19.68
N PHE A 47 -25.35 -17.50 -18.63
CA PHE A 47 -24.43 -16.59 -17.97
C PHE A 47 -23.48 -17.32 -17.04
N ASP A 48 -22.24 -16.89 -17.03
CA ASP A 48 -21.23 -17.29 -16.05
C ASP A 48 -20.50 -16.05 -15.52
N LEU A 49 -20.31 -16.02 -14.21
CA LEU A 49 -19.56 -15.01 -13.49
C LEU A 49 -18.50 -15.70 -12.65
N SER A 50 -17.25 -15.35 -12.82
CA SER A 50 -16.14 -15.83 -12.00
C SER A 50 -15.38 -14.69 -11.39
N MET A 51 -15.09 -14.75 -10.09
CA MET A 51 -14.32 -13.73 -9.38
C MET A 51 -13.30 -14.42 -8.48
N PHE A 52 -12.03 -14.04 -8.63
CA PHE A 52 -10.94 -14.48 -7.79
C PHE A 52 -10.43 -13.35 -6.93
N PHE A 53 -10.41 -13.58 -5.62
CA PHE A 53 -9.92 -12.64 -4.62
C PHE A 53 -8.70 -13.19 -3.91
N THR A 54 -7.78 -12.30 -3.59
CA THR A 54 -6.67 -12.57 -2.66
C THR A 54 -6.72 -11.56 -1.52
N PHE A 55 -6.23 -11.95 -0.36
CA PHE A 55 -6.14 -11.07 0.80
C PHE A 55 -4.88 -11.34 1.61
N SER A 56 -4.44 -10.29 2.30
CA SER A 56 -3.40 -10.31 3.31
C SER A 56 -3.88 -9.50 4.52
N SER A 57 -3.57 -9.96 5.71
CA SER A 57 -4.03 -9.31 6.95
C SER A 57 -2.94 -9.26 8.00
N ASP A 58 -2.92 -8.14 8.74
CA ASP A 58 -2.02 -7.86 9.86
C ASP A 58 -0.53 -7.85 9.46
N ASN A 59 -0.24 -7.25 8.30
CA ASN A 59 1.10 -6.92 7.86
C ASN A 59 1.33 -5.42 7.83
N LYS A 60 2.55 -5.01 8.14
CA LYS A 60 3.00 -3.62 8.11
C LYS A 60 3.96 -3.41 6.96
N LEU A 61 3.86 -2.24 6.32
CA LEU A 61 4.85 -1.75 5.36
C LEU A 61 5.41 -0.41 5.82
N TYR A 62 6.71 -0.26 5.64
CA TYR A 62 7.44 0.96 5.91
C TYR A 62 7.62 1.77 4.63
N GLU A 63 7.13 2.99 4.60
CA GLU A 63 7.32 3.90 3.47
C GLU A 63 8.71 4.52 3.49
N LEU A 64 9.63 3.96 2.78
CA LEU A 64 11.02 4.40 2.81
C LEU A 64 11.26 5.66 1.97
N TRP A 65 10.70 5.70 0.77
CA TRP A 65 10.95 6.77 -0.18
C TRP A 65 10.01 7.97 0.02
N THR A 66 8.74 7.72 0.17
CA THR A 66 7.72 8.76 0.35
C THR A 66 7.95 9.53 1.64
N GLY A 67 8.45 8.86 2.67
CA GLY A 67 8.83 9.50 3.93
C GLY A 67 9.87 10.60 3.76
N GLY A 68 10.94 10.33 2.99
CA GLY A 68 11.94 11.33 2.62
C GLY A 68 11.35 12.50 1.83
N LEU A 69 10.47 12.22 0.87
CA LEU A 69 9.80 13.25 0.07
C LEU A 69 8.84 14.12 0.90
N ARG A 70 8.26 13.56 1.96
CA ARG A 70 7.35 14.32 2.84
C ARG A 70 8.03 15.26 3.82
N MET A 71 9.31 15.04 4.13
CA MET A 71 9.97 15.77 5.20
C MET A 71 10.58 17.09 4.76
N GLY A 72 10.82 17.30 3.47
CA GLY A 72 11.38 18.56 2.96
C GLY A 72 12.75 18.91 3.55
N ASN A 73 13.58 17.89 3.84
CA ASN A 73 14.90 18.06 4.46
C ASN A 73 16.06 18.06 3.46
N GLY A 74 15.78 17.97 2.17
CA GLY A 74 16.79 17.86 1.14
C GLY A 74 16.39 18.55 -0.16
N THR A 75 17.07 18.18 -1.24
CA THR A 75 16.86 18.69 -2.60
C THR A 75 15.73 17.98 -3.35
N TRP A 76 15.11 16.98 -2.74
CA TRP A 76 14.04 16.21 -3.34
C TRP A 76 12.72 16.99 -3.34
N PRO A 77 11.90 16.85 -4.37
CA PRO A 77 10.56 17.43 -4.38
C PRO A 77 9.72 16.82 -3.24
N ILE A 78 8.88 17.64 -2.63
CA ILE A 78 7.95 17.19 -1.59
C ILE A 78 6.54 17.07 -2.14
N LEU A 79 5.74 16.16 -1.57
CA LEU A 79 4.34 16.06 -1.90
C LEU A 79 3.61 17.36 -1.52
N LYS A 80 2.67 17.81 -2.36
CA LYS A 80 1.83 18.98 -2.09
C LYS A 80 1.14 18.87 -0.72
N SER A 81 0.57 17.70 -0.42
CA SER A 81 -0.07 17.42 0.88
C SER A 81 0.87 17.57 2.06
N SER A 82 2.15 17.26 1.89
CA SER A 82 3.18 17.42 2.93
C SER A 82 3.58 18.88 3.10
N ALA A 83 3.69 19.63 2.01
CA ALA A 83 3.97 21.06 2.05
C ALA A 83 2.84 21.83 2.75
N GLU A 84 1.59 21.49 2.46
CA GLU A 84 0.40 22.14 3.04
C GLU A 84 0.17 21.79 4.51
N SER A 85 0.61 20.61 4.95
CA SER A 85 0.39 20.11 6.31
C SER A 85 1.64 20.12 7.20
N ARG A 86 2.72 20.75 6.78
CA ARG A 86 3.93 20.90 7.60
C ARG A 86 3.76 21.95 8.69
N TRP A 87 4.50 21.76 9.76
CA TRP A 87 4.56 22.74 10.83
C TRP A 87 5.27 24.04 10.36
N THR A 88 4.63 25.17 10.53
CA THR A 88 5.14 26.51 10.15
C THR A 88 5.24 27.44 11.34
N GLY A 89 4.75 27.03 12.51
CA GLY A 89 4.79 27.81 13.74
C GLY A 89 3.81 27.26 14.79
N PRO A 90 3.87 27.74 16.04
CA PRO A 90 2.95 27.32 17.09
C PRO A 90 1.49 27.42 16.63
N GLY A 91 0.71 26.35 16.86
CA GLY A 91 -0.71 26.28 16.49
C GLY A 91 -1.00 25.95 15.03
N SER A 92 0.01 25.76 14.15
CA SER A 92 -0.23 25.46 12.74
C SER A 92 -0.72 24.01 12.52
N THR A 93 0.07 23.02 12.88
CA THR A 93 -0.28 21.58 12.71
C THR A 93 0.69 20.68 13.46
N ASN A 94 0.24 19.44 13.74
CA ASN A 94 1.08 18.35 14.25
C ASN A 94 1.22 17.19 13.24
N LYS A 95 0.78 17.37 11.99
CA LYS A 95 0.78 16.29 10.99
C LYS A 95 2.16 16.00 10.44
N ASN A 96 2.89 17.04 10.04
CA ASN A 96 4.25 16.92 9.53
C ASN A 96 5.17 17.91 10.24
N PRO A 97 6.43 17.52 10.49
CA PRO A 97 7.37 18.41 11.16
C PRO A 97 7.77 19.58 10.27
N ARG A 98 8.49 20.54 10.86
CA ARG A 98 9.10 21.63 10.10
C ARG A 98 10.09 21.10 9.08
N ALA A 99 10.20 21.75 7.94
CA ALA A 99 11.17 21.44 6.90
C ALA A 99 12.46 22.23 7.14
N ILE A 100 13.59 21.54 7.19
CA ILE A 100 14.92 22.13 7.32
C ILE A 100 15.88 21.38 6.42
N TYR A 101 16.56 22.08 5.54
CA TYR A 101 17.56 21.50 4.66
C TYR A 101 18.69 20.82 5.46
N GLY A 102 19.02 19.58 5.07
CA GLY A 102 20.08 18.79 5.70
C GLY A 102 19.77 18.25 7.11
N TYR A 103 18.57 18.50 7.64
CA TYR A 103 18.20 18.05 8.98
C TYR A 103 17.49 16.71 8.95
N THR A 104 18.20 15.67 9.34
CA THR A 104 17.74 14.26 9.24
C THR A 104 16.91 13.79 10.42
N TRP A 105 16.92 14.51 11.55
CA TRP A 105 16.17 14.11 12.76
C TRP A 105 14.70 13.84 12.50
N ASN A 106 14.06 14.66 11.70
CA ASN A 106 12.65 14.57 11.39
C ASN A 106 12.30 13.48 10.37
N SER A 107 13.30 12.79 9.77
CA SER A 107 13.05 11.90 8.63
C SER A 107 13.85 10.59 8.68
N THR A 108 15.16 10.67 8.44
CA THR A 108 15.99 9.50 8.12
C THR A 108 16.95 9.09 9.23
N LYS A 109 17.06 9.87 10.31
CA LYS A 109 17.99 9.54 11.40
C LYS A 109 17.60 8.23 12.09
N PHE A 110 16.31 8.02 12.31
CA PHE A 110 15.77 6.81 12.94
C PHE A 110 14.62 6.25 12.13
N VAL A 111 14.51 4.92 12.11
CA VAL A 111 13.28 4.25 11.68
C VAL A 111 12.18 4.59 12.69
N ASN A 112 11.04 5.02 12.24
CA ASN A 112 9.99 5.54 13.12
C ASN A 112 8.58 5.09 12.70
N THR A 113 7.66 5.09 13.65
CA THR A 113 6.29 4.62 13.47
C THR A 113 5.44 5.49 12.53
N ARG A 114 5.85 6.72 12.26
CA ARG A 114 5.13 7.62 11.34
C ARG A 114 5.13 7.13 9.90
N MET A 115 6.15 6.37 9.52
CA MET A 115 6.33 5.82 8.18
C MET A 115 5.86 4.36 8.10
N LEU A 116 5.35 3.81 9.21
CA LEU A 116 4.86 2.43 9.28
C LEU A 116 3.34 2.40 9.20
N HIS A 117 2.81 1.73 8.18
CA HIS A 117 1.38 1.67 7.92
C HIS A 117 0.86 0.24 7.87
N ASP A 118 -0.43 0.10 8.10
CA ASP A 118 -1.14 -1.15 7.87
C ASP A 118 -1.28 -1.39 6.36
N ALA A 119 -0.73 -2.49 5.89
CA ALA A 119 -0.76 -2.90 4.49
C ALA A 119 -1.70 -4.08 4.23
N SER A 120 -2.60 -4.36 5.17
CA SER A 120 -3.67 -5.33 4.96
C SER A 120 -4.52 -4.95 3.74
N TYR A 121 -4.90 -5.95 2.95
CA TYR A 121 -5.70 -5.70 1.75
C TYR A 121 -6.60 -6.87 1.39
N ILE A 122 -7.62 -6.56 0.59
CA ILE A 122 -8.40 -7.51 -0.21
C ILE A 122 -8.36 -7.02 -1.66
N ARG A 123 -7.92 -7.88 -2.58
CA ARG A 123 -7.80 -7.56 -4.01
C ARG A 123 -8.69 -8.49 -4.84
N CYS A 124 -9.45 -7.91 -5.74
CA CYS A 124 -10.08 -8.64 -6.82
C CYS A 124 -9.06 -8.83 -7.96
N ARG A 125 -8.44 -10.01 -8.00
CA ARG A 125 -7.40 -10.36 -8.99
C ARG A 125 -7.96 -10.48 -10.38
N THR A 126 -9.06 -11.20 -10.51
CA THR A 126 -9.72 -11.45 -11.79
C THR A 126 -11.21 -11.46 -11.58
N ALA A 127 -11.92 -10.76 -12.44
CA ALA A 127 -13.37 -10.85 -12.57
C ALA A 127 -13.70 -11.09 -14.03
N SER A 128 -14.49 -12.12 -14.32
CA SER A 128 -14.94 -12.47 -15.68
C SER A 128 -16.42 -12.71 -15.69
N ILE A 129 -17.11 -12.07 -16.62
CA ILE A 129 -18.50 -12.32 -16.91
C ILE A 129 -18.64 -12.80 -18.35
N GLY A 130 -19.31 -13.91 -18.54
CA GLY A 130 -19.52 -14.51 -19.86
C GLY A 130 -20.95 -14.85 -20.13
N TYR A 131 -21.29 -14.94 -21.39
CA TYR A 131 -22.57 -15.44 -21.86
C TYR A 131 -22.38 -16.43 -23.01
N THR A 132 -22.85 -17.65 -22.83
CA THR A 132 -22.89 -18.69 -23.86
C THR A 132 -24.23 -18.61 -24.58
N LEU A 133 -24.18 -18.35 -25.86
CA LEU A 133 -25.38 -18.21 -26.68
C LEU A 133 -26.14 -19.53 -26.81
N PRO A 134 -27.48 -19.51 -26.77
CA PRO A 134 -28.31 -20.70 -26.98
C PRO A 134 -28.07 -21.31 -28.38
N LYS A 135 -28.03 -22.63 -28.47
CA LYS A 135 -27.87 -23.31 -29.76
C LYS A 135 -28.90 -22.92 -30.81
N SER A 136 -30.13 -22.61 -30.42
CA SER A 136 -31.18 -22.14 -31.33
C SER A 136 -30.85 -20.87 -32.11
N TRP A 137 -29.93 -20.04 -31.57
CA TRP A 137 -29.50 -18.78 -32.22
C TRP A 137 -28.32 -19.01 -33.16
N ILE A 138 -27.39 -19.93 -32.80
CA ILE A 138 -26.11 -20.10 -33.48
C ILE A 138 -26.13 -21.24 -34.52
N ASN A 139 -27.07 -22.21 -34.45
CA ASN A 139 -27.17 -23.29 -35.41
C ASN A 139 -27.32 -22.82 -36.87
N ARG A 140 -27.99 -21.69 -37.11
CA ARG A 140 -28.13 -21.11 -38.45
C ARG A 140 -26.79 -20.64 -39.05
N LEU A 141 -25.79 -20.40 -38.18
CA LEU A 141 -24.45 -19.98 -38.57
C LEU A 141 -23.46 -21.15 -38.65
N HIS A 142 -23.93 -22.39 -38.45
CA HIS A 142 -23.09 -23.62 -38.36
C HIS A 142 -21.99 -23.52 -37.29
N ILE A 143 -22.30 -22.83 -36.18
CA ILE A 143 -21.43 -22.69 -35.02
C ILE A 143 -21.95 -23.59 -33.91
N ASP A 144 -21.09 -24.46 -33.38
CA ASP A 144 -21.46 -25.39 -32.31
C ASP A 144 -21.55 -24.74 -30.93
N ASN A 145 -20.69 -23.75 -30.66
CA ASN A 145 -20.64 -23.05 -29.40
C ASN A 145 -20.08 -21.65 -29.61
N LEU A 146 -20.76 -20.63 -29.06
CA LEU A 146 -20.29 -19.25 -29.06
C LEU A 146 -20.47 -18.67 -27.65
N ARG A 147 -19.35 -18.33 -27.03
CA ARG A 147 -19.32 -17.64 -25.75
C ARG A 147 -18.64 -16.28 -25.92
N ILE A 148 -19.32 -15.25 -25.49
CA ILE A 148 -18.79 -13.89 -25.41
C ILE A 148 -18.50 -13.63 -23.93
N TYR A 149 -17.33 -13.09 -23.63
CA TYR A 149 -16.98 -12.76 -22.26
C TYR A 149 -16.23 -11.43 -22.17
N PHE A 150 -16.28 -10.85 -21.00
CA PHE A 150 -15.49 -9.71 -20.59
C PHE A 150 -14.72 -10.07 -19.32
N GLN A 151 -13.43 -9.80 -19.29
CA GLN A 151 -12.57 -10.05 -18.16
C GLN A 151 -11.85 -8.77 -17.74
N ALA A 152 -11.73 -8.61 -16.43
CA ALA A 152 -10.92 -7.55 -15.84
C ALA A 152 -9.93 -8.17 -14.84
N ASP A 153 -8.65 -7.80 -14.97
CA ASP A 153 -7.62 -8.22 -14.01
C ASP A 153 -7.22 -7.02 -13.15
N ASN A 154 -6.91 -7.30 -11.87
CA ASN A 154 -6.62 -6.30 -10.85
C ASN A 154 -7.71 -5.22 -10.74
N LEU A 155 -8.98 -5.64 -10.76
CA LEU A 155 -10.14 -4.77 -10.88
C LEU A 155 -10.19 -3.70 -9.78
N PHE A 156 -9.94 -4.10 -8.53
CA PHE A 156 -9.80 -3.17 -7.41
C PHE A 156 -9.01 -3.80 -6.26
N VAL A 157 -8.50 -2.93 -5.39
CA VAL A 157 -7.91 -3.29 -4.10
C VAL A 157 -8.55 -2.43 -3.00
N LEU A 158 -8.91 -3.07 -1.90
CA LEU A 158 -9.39 -2.42 -0.67
C LEU A 158 -8.27 -2.54 0.36
N THR A 159 -7.75 -1.41 0.83
CA THR A 159 -6.61 -1.37 1.74
C THR A 159 -6.61 -0.09 2.56
N LYS A 160 -5.91 -0.11 3.69
CA LYS A 160 -5.55 1.09 4.47
C LYS A 160 -4.19 1.66 4.08
N TRP A 161 -3.44 0.98 3.22
CA TRP A 161 -2.18 1.48 2.70
C TRP A 161 -2.40 2.78 1.93
N PRO A 162 -1.72 3.89 2.29
CA PRO A 162 -2.04 5.20 1.73
C PRO A 162 -1.39 5.49 0.37
N TYR A 163 -0.59 4.55 -0.16
CA TYR A 163 0.17 4.73 -1.39
C TYR A 163 -0.32 3.81 -2.52
N LEU A 164 0.57 3.52 -3.49
CA LEU A 164 0.19 2.90 -4.75
C LEU A 164 -0.34 1.47 -4.60
N ASP A 165 0.44 0.58 -3.98
CA ASP A 165 0.07 -0.84 -3.91
C ASP A 165 0.53 -1.47 -2.59
N PRO A 166 -0.34 -2.12 -1.80
CA PRO A 166 0.03 -2.77 -0.54
C PRO A 166 0.82 -4.07 -0.72
N GLU A 167 0.95 -4.59 -1.94
CA GLU A 167 1.71 -5.82 -2.24
C GLU A 167 3.15 -5.56 -2.66
N VAL A 168 3.59 -4.31 -2.64
CA VAL A 168 4.96 -3.95 -2.97
C VAL A 168 5.94 -4.44 -1.91
N ASN A 169 7.11 -4.88 -2.36
CA ASN A 169 8.23 -5.21 -1.51
C ASN A 169 9.53 -4.96 -2.28
N VAL A 170 10.40 -4.16 -1.71
CA VAL A 170 11.72 -3.82 -2.30
C VAL A 170 12.62 -5.03 -2.40
N SER A 171 12.52 -5.94 -1.45
CA SER A 171 13.45 -7.05 -1.31
C SER A 171 12.80 -8.37 -1.68
N LEU A 172 13.50 -9.17 -2.47
CA LEU A 172 13.15 -10.57 -2.72
C LEU A 172 13.57 -11.49 -1.55
N SER A 173 14.28 -10.96 -0.56
CA SER A 173 14.71 -11.72 0.62
C SER A 173 13.61 -11.72 1.68
N ALA A 174 13.27 -12.89 2.18
CA ALA A 174 12.32 -13.06 3.29
C ALA A 174 12.75 -12.35 4.59
N THR A 175 14.04 -12.06 4.74
CA THR A 175 14.61 -11.40 5.92
C THR A 175 14.62 -9.87 5.83
N ASN A 176 14.32 -9.31 4.66
CA ASN A 176 14.32 -7.86 4.44
C ASN A 176 13.04 -7.41 3.72
N MET A 177 11.91 -7.88 4.19
CA MET A 177 10.59 -7.53 3.67
C MET A 177 10.04 -6.28 4.36
N GLY A 178 9.02 -5.70 3.74
CA GLY A 178 8.21 -4.67 4.38
C GLY A 178 8.60 -3.23 4.08
N TYR A 179 9.35 -3.00 3.00
CA TYR A 179 9.73 -1.66 2.55
C TYR A 179 9.10 -1.32 1.20
N ASP A 180 8.57 -0.11 1.07
CA ASP A 180 8.10 0.45 -0.20
C ASP A 180 9.06 1.53 -0.72
N TYR A 181 9.45 1.38 -1.99
CA TYR A 181 10.28 2.32 -2.76
C TYR A 181 9.53 2.97 -3.93
N LEU A 182 8.22 3.20 -3.80
CA LEU A 182 7.36 3.74 -4.87
C LEU A 182 7.33 2.85 -6.12
N TYR A 183 7.27 1.54 -5.95
CA TYR A 183 7.05 0.67 -7.08
C TYR A 183 5.67 0.90 -7.70
N PRO A 184 5.57 0.85 -9.03
CA PRO A 184 4.29 1.02 -9.70
C PRO A 184 3.32 -0.09 -9.26
N SER A 185 2.06 0.29 -9.09
CA SER A 185 0.99 -0.68 -8.83
C SER A 185 0.80 -1.62 -10.01
N GLN A 186 0.25 -2.80 -9.73
CA GLN A 186 -0.11 -3.75 -10.78
C GLN A 186 -1.15 -3.12 -11.72
N PRO A 187 -0.96 -3.22 -13.05
CA PRO A 187 -1.86 -2.61 -14.01
C PRO A 187 -3.24 -3.27 -13.97
N ARG A 188 -4.27 -2.47 -14.15
CA ARG A 188 -5.62 -2.96 -14.41
C ARG A 188 -5.75 -3.23 -15.90
N THR A 189 -6.15 -4.46 -16.25
CA THR A 189 -6.31 -4.89 -17.64
C THR A 189 -7.74 -5.29 -17.92
N PHE A 190 -8.20 -5.04 -19.13
CA PHE A 190 -9.53 -5.42 -19.60
C PHE A 190 -9.40 -6.16 -20.94
N THR A 191 -10.10 -7.27 -21.07
CA THR A 191 -10.11 -8.13 -22.26
C THR A 191 -11.53 -8.48 -22.66
#